data_56b4c9274bb43b98dee9085edbfbdaea
#
_entry.id   56b4c9274bb43b98dee9085edbfbdaea
#
_cell.length_a   1.000
_cell.length_b   1.000
_cell.length_c   1.000
_cell.angle_alpha   90.00
_cell.angle_beta   90.00
_cell.angle_gamma   90.00
#
_symmetry.space_group_name_H-M   'P 1'
#
loop_
_entity.id
_entity.type
_entity.pdbx_description
1 polymer ?
#
loop_
_entity_poly.entity_id
_entity_poly.type
_entity_poly.pdbx_seq_one_letter_code
_entity_poly.pdbx_strand_id
1 'polypeptide(L)'
;MQSGQQPIFILKEGTTRSRGKTAQSNNIAAAKAVADAVRTTLGPKGMDKMLVDSMGDVIITNDGATILKEMDIEHPAAKMIIEVAKTQEAHCFDGTTSAVVLAGELLKRSEDLIEQNVHPTIICEGFRIAAERCLELLDNHSIPVNPEMLHEVAKTALTG
;
A
#
# COMPACT_ATOMS: atom_id res chain seq x y z
N MET A 1 46.63 -25.52 -21.68
CA MET A 1 45.46 -24.90 -22.30
C MET A 1 44.38 -24.80 -21.23
N GLN A 2 44.24 -23.65 -20.61
CA GLN A 2 43.15 -23.38 -19.64
C GLN A 2 41.92 -23.02 -20.46
N SER A 3 40.91 -23.87 -20.43
CA SER A 3 39.58 -23.55 -20.98
C SER A 3 38.94 -22.49 -20.09
N GLY A 4 38.97 -21.25 -20.55
CA GLY A 4 38.22 -20.16 -19.91
C GLY A 4 36.71 -20.46 -20.02
N GLN A 5 36.13 -20.88 -18.89
CA GLN A 5 34.68 -20.95 -18.78
C GLN A 5 34.17 -19.47 -18.79
N GLN A 6 33.53 -19.10 -19.90
CA GLN A 6 32.81 -17.81 -19.92
C GLN A 6 31.71 -17.85 -18.86
N PRO A 7 31.60 -16.80 -18.03
CA PRO A 7 30.52 -16.74 -17.05
C PRO A 7 29.17 -16.70 -17.78
N ILE A 8 28.29 -17.65 -17.44
CA ILE A 8 26.93 -17.67 -17.96
C ILE A 8 26.14 -16.57 -17.26
N PHE A 9 25.86 -15.50 -17.97
CA PHE A 9 24.97 -14.45 -17.50
C PHE A 9 23.52 -14.92 -17.60
N ILE A 10 22.92 -15.36 -16.50
CA ILE A 10 21.52 -15.80 -16.42
C ILE A 10 20.56 -14.60 -16.33
N LEU A 11 21.04 -13.43 -15.94
CA LEU A 11 20.25 -12.21 -15.76
C LEU A 11 20.62 -11.18 -16.83
N LYS A 12 19.63 -10.38 -17.27
CA LYS A 12 19.85 -9.26 -18.20
C LYS A 12 20.83 -8.24 -17.60
N GLU A 13 21.62 -7.58 -18.47
CA GLU A 13 22.42 -6.42 -18.08
C GLU A 13 21.54 -5.37 -17.41
N GLY A 14 22.04 -4.76 -16.30
CA GLY A 14 21.29 -3.79 -15.52
C GLY A 14 20.40 -4.38 -14.43
N THR A 15 20.32 -5.72 -14.31
CA THR A 15 19.56 -6.36 -13.22
C THR A 15 20.27 -6.19 -11.89
N THR A 16 19.63 -5.55 -10.93
CA THR A 16 20.11 -5.46 -9.53
C THR A 16 19.53 -6.61 -8.71
N ARG A 17 20.34 -7.18 -7.83
CA ARG A 17 19.93 -8.25 -6.93
C ARG A 17 20.21 -7.87 -5.49
N SER A 18 19.18 -7.81 -4.67
CA SER A 18 19.29 -7.70 -3.21
C SER A 18 18.85 -8.99 -2.52
N ARG A 19 19.37 -9.28 -1.33
CA ARG A 19 19.09 -10.51 -0.59
C ARG A 19 18.94 -10.25 0.90
N GLY A 20 18.24 -11.17 1.60
CA GLY A 20 18.14 -11.19 3.06
C GLY A 20 17.44 -9.94 3.62
N LYS A 21 17.89 -9.51 4.79
CA LYS A 21 17.30 -8.35 5.51
C LYS A 21 17.32 -7.07 4.68
N THR A 22 18.37 -6.81 3.90
CA THR A 22 18.46 -5.62 3.04
C THR A 22 17.34 -5.60 1.99
N ALA A 23 17.04 -6.74 1.38
CA ALA A 23 15.92 -6.82 0.42
C ALA A 23 14.56 -6.57 1.10
N GLN A 24 14.36 -7.10 2.31
CA GLN A 24 13.15 -6.89 3.10
C GLN A 24 12.99 -5.42 3.48
N SER A 25 14.03 -4.79 4.03
CA SER A 25 13.98 -3.37 4.41
C SER A 25 13.73 -2.46 3.20
N ASN A 26 14.39 -2.70 2.07
CA ASN A 26 14.15 -1.94 0.84
C ASN A 26 12.70 -2.07 0.34
N ASN A 27 12.14 -3.27 0.39
CA ASN A 27 10.73 -3.50 -0.01
C ASN A 27 9.76 -2.77 0.92
N ILE A 28 10.00 -2.83 2.22
CA ILE A 28 9.18 -2.14 3.23
C ILE A 28 9.31 -0.62 3.05
N ALA A 29 10.52 -0.10 2.88
CA ALA A 29 10.76 1.32 2.66
C ALA A 29 10.01 1.85 1.43
N ALA A 30 10.06 1.11 0.31
CA ALA A 30 9.34 1.49 -0.90
C ALA A 30 7.80 1.48 -0.71
N ALA A 31 7.26 0.48 0.00
CA ALA A 31 5.85 0.40 0.32
C ALA A 31 5.40 1.54 1.25
N LYS A 32 6.21 1.86 2.26
CA LYS A 32 5.99 2.99 3.18
C LYS A 32 5.96 4.33 2.43
N ALA A 33 6.90 4.54 1.49
CA ALA A 33 6.96 5.77 0.71
C ALA A 33 5.66 6.02 -0.07
N VAL A 34 5.05 4.97 -0.63
CA VAL A 34 3.74 5.06 -1.31
C VAL A 34 2.63 5.42 -0.33
N ALA A 35 2.58 4.77 0.84
CA ALA A 35 1.58 5.06 1.86
C ALA A 35 1.70 6.49 2.40
N ASP A 36 2.92 6.97 2.63
CA ASP A 36 3.19 8.32 3.11
C ASP A 36 2.83 9.39 2.07
N ALA A 37 2.97 9.07 0.78
CA ALA A 37 2.56 9.98 -0.29
C ALA A 37 1.06 10.30 -0.27
N VAL A 38 0.21 9.35 0.12
CA VAL A 38 -1.25 9.56 0.17
C VAL A 38 -1.79 9.86 1.57
N ARG A 39 -1.00 9.65 2.63
CA ARG A 39 -1.44 9.81 4.03
C ARG A 39 -2.05 11.17 4.33
N THR A 40 -1.48 12.23 3.79
CA THR A 40 -1.90 13.61 4.08
C THR A 40 -3.19 14.02 3.36
N THR A 41 -3.73 13.17 2.49
CA THR A 41 -5.03 13.41 1.85
C THR A 41 -6.19 12.78 2.61
N LEU A 42 -5.91 11.99 3.65
CA LEU A 42 -6.91 11.24 4.39
C LEU A 42 -7.70 12.13 5.36
N GLY A 43 -9.03 11.97 5.32
CA GLY A 43 -9.96 12.51 6.29
C GLY A 43 -10.35 13.98 6.05
N PRO A 44 -11.18 14.57 6.93
CA PRO A 44 -11.81 15.88 6.73
C PRO A 44 -10.83 17.06 6.75
N LYS A 45 -9.58 16.84 7.16
CA LYS A 45 -8.48 17.79 7.08
C LYS A 45 -7.44 17.40 6.03
N GLY A 46 -7.81 16.49 5.15
CA GLY A 46 -6.96 16.06 4.04
C GLY A 46 -6.60 17.24 3.13
N MET A 47 -5.37 17.21 2.61
CA MET A 47 -4.87 18.23 1.71
C MET A 47 -4.79 17.67 0.30
N ASP A 48 -5.13 18.50 -0.68
CA ASP A 48 -4.93 18.18 -2.07
C ASP A 48 -3.45 18.01 -2.40
N LYS A 49 -3.14 17.12 -3.32
CA LYS A 49 -1.82 16.92 -3.91
C LYS A 49 -1.78 17.55 -5.30
N MET A 50 -0.70 18.22 -5.57
CA MET A 50 -0.36 18.68 -6.92
C MET A 50 0.67 17.70 -7.50
N LEU A 51 0.30 17.07 -8.59
CA LEU A 51 1.15 16.18 -9.38
C LEU A 51 1.51 16.89 -10.67
N VAL A 52 2.77 16.85 -11.05
CA VAL A 52 3.26 17.42 -12.32
C VAL A 52 3.99 16.31 -13.06
N ASP A 53 3.54 15.98 -14.23
CA ASP A 53 4.17 14.96 -15.06
C ASP A 53 5.40 15.49 -15.81
N SER A 54 6.08 14.63 -16.57
CA SER A 54 7.26 14.98 -17.35
C SER A 54 6.97 15.91 -18.53
N MET A 55 5.70 16.04 -18.93
CA MET A 55 5.25 16.93 -20.02
C MET A 55 4.82 18.31 -19.51
N GLY A 56 4.72 18.46 -18.18
CA GLY A 56 4.29 19.68 -17.51
C GLY A 56 2.79 19.76 -17.23
N ASP A 57 2.05 18.68 -17.47
CA ASP A 57 0.63 18.62 -17.11
C ASP A 57 0.48 18.56 -15.60
N VAL A 58 -0.51 19.30 -15.08
CA VAL A 58 -0.74 19.47 -13.64
C VAL A 58 -2.07 18.86 -13.25
N ILE A 59 -2.05 17.92 -12.31
CA ILE A 59 -3.23 17.31 -11.70
C ILE A 59 -3.27 17.70 -10.22
N ILE A 60 -4.41 18.23 -9.76
CA ILE A 60 -4.65 18.55 -8.34
C ILE A 60 -5.79 17.66 -7.86
N THR A 61 -5.51 16.83 -6.87
CA THR A 61 -6.49 15.88 -6.33
C THR A 61 -6.16 15.48 -4.88
N ASN A 62 -7.17 15.09 -4.12
CA ASN A 62 -7.02 14.42 -2.82
C ASN A 62 -7.36 12.93 -2.89
N ASP A 63 -7.84 12.46 -4.03
CA ASP A 63 -8.16 11.04 -4.21
C ASP A 63 -6.91 10.18 -4.27
N GLY A 64 -6.76 9.26 -3.31
CA GLY A 64 -5.62 8.37 -3.21
C GLY A 64 -5.44 7.46 -4.42
N ALA A 65 -6.53 7.01 -5.04
CA ALA A 65 -6.45 6.15 -6.23
C ALA A 65 -5.87 6.92 -7.42
N THR A 66 -6.36 8.13 -7.66
CA THR A 66 -5.84 9.01 -8.71
C THR A 66 -4.38 9.36 -8.49
N ILE A 67 -3.99 9.73 -7.25
CA ILE A 67 -2.59 10.02 -6.92
C ILE A 67 -1.69 8.84 -7.26
N LEU A 68 -2.05 7.64 -6.80
CA LEU A 68 -1.25 6.44 -7.00
C LEU A 68 -1.19 5.98 -8.46
N LYS A 69 -2.21 6.28 -9.25
CA LYS A 69 -2.26 5.98 -10.68
C LYS A 69 -1.35 6.88 -11.50
N GLU A 70 -1.27 8.16 -11.13
CA GLU A 70 -0.44 9.15 -11.80
C GLU A 70 1.03 9.12 -11.36
N MET A 71 1.34 8.46 -10.24
CA MET A 71 2.73 8.27 -9.82
C MET A 71 3.45 7.25 -10.70
N ASP A 72 4.57 7.66 -11.30
CA ASP A 72 5.46 6.75 -12.04
C ASP A 72 6.31 5.95 -11.07
N ILE A 73 5.82 4.76 -10.72
CA ILE A 73 6.43 3.88 -9.70
C ILE A 73 7.08 2.68 -10.37
N GLU A 74 8.38 2.56 -10.24
CA GLU A 74 9.16 1.44 -10.79
C GLU A 74 9.31 0.29 -9.80
N HIS A 75 9.41 0.57 -8.49
CA HIS A 75 9.75 -0.44 -7.47
C HIS A 75 8.65 -1.51 -7.32
N PRO A 76 8.98 -2.83 -7.42
CA PRO A 76 7.97 -3.90 -7.40
C PRO A 76 7.09 -3.92 -6.14
N ALA A 77 7.69 -3.72 -4.95
CA ALA A 77 6.93 -3.71 -3.70
C ALA A 77 5.99 -2.51 -3.62
N ALA A 78 6.38 -1.36 -4.14
CA ALA A 78 5.52 -0.20 -4.23
C ALA A 78 4.34 -0.44 -5.20
N LYS A 79 4.58 -1.12 -6.32
CA LYS A 79 3.50 -1.55 -7.24
C LYS A 79 2.48 -2.47 -6.55
N MET A 80 2.91 -3.33 -5.64
CA MET A 80 1.98 -4.18 -4.87
C MET A 80 1.04 -3.35 -3.98
N ILE A 81 1.50 -2.25 -3.41
CA ILE A 81 0.65 -1.34 -2.63
C ILE A 81 -0.37 -0.63 -3.52
N ILE A 82 0.01 -0.27 -4.75
CA ILE A 82 -0.94 0.27 -5.73
C ILE A 82 -2.04 -0.76 -6.08
N GLU A 83 -1.69 -2.04 -6.19
CA GLU A 83 -2.69 -3.09 -6.42
C GLU A 83 -3.66 -3.25 -5.24
N VAL A 84 -3.22 -3.01 -3.99
CA VAL A 84 -4.14 -2.93 -2.83
C VAL A 84 -5.15 -1.80 -3.03
N ALA A 85 -4.68 -0.62 -3.45
CA ALA A 85 -5.53 0.52 -3.75
C ALA A 85 -6.57 0.20 -4.84
N LYS A 86 -6.13 -0.33 -5.97
CA LYS A 86 -7.00 -0.71 -7.09
C LYS A 86 -8.03 -1.76 -6.70
N THR A 87 -7.64 -2.73 -5.89
CA THR A 87 -8.54 -3.78 -5.41
C THR A 87 -9.64 -3.17 -4.53
N GLN A 88 -9.27 -2.29 -3.61
CA GLN A 88 -10.23 -1.58 -2.77
C GLN A 88 -11.19 -0.73 -3.60
N GLU A 89 -10.68 0.02 -4.57
CA GLU A 89 -11.48 0.83 -5.48
C GLU A 89 -12.47 -0.02 -6.28
N ALA A 90 -12.02 -1.14 -6.85
CA ALA A 90 -12.85 -2.03 -7.66
C ALA A 90 -13.99 -2.68 -6.89
N HIS A 91 -13.82 -2.93 -5.59
CA HIS A 91 -14.81 -3.60 -4.77
C HIS A 91 -15.73 -2.65 -3.99
N CYS A 92 -15.19 -1.54 -3.49
CA CYS A 92 -15.91 -0.67 -2.56
C CYS A 92 -16.11 0.76 -3.08
N PHE A 93 -15.34 1.20 -4.08
CA PHE A 93 -15.32 2.57 -4.62
C PHE A 93 -15.02 3.65 -3.56
N ASP A 94 -14.53 3.24 -2.39
CA ASP A 94 -14.22 4.10 -1.25
C ASP A 94 -13.16 3.45 -0.36
N GLY A 95 -12.52 4.26 0.51
CA GLY A 95 -11.53 3.78 1.47
C GLY A 95 -10.17 3.41 0.87
N THR A 96 -9.88 3.80 -0.36
CA THR A 96 -8.63 3.52 -1.08
C THR A 96 -7.41 4.02 -0.32
N THR A 97 -7.43 5.28 0.11
CA THR A 97 -6.37 5.90 0.91
C THR A 97 -6.20 5.19 2.26
N SER A 98 -7.31 4.87 2.93
CA SER A 98 -7.31 4.15 4.22
C SER A 98 -6.65 2.78 4.10
N ALA A 99 -6.97 2.01 3.06
CA ALA A 99 -6.39 0.68 2.81
C ALA A 99 -4.87 0.76 2.60
N VAL A 100 -4.42 1.73 1.81
CA VAL A 100 -2.98 1.95 1.53
C VAL A 100 -2.23 2.40 2.79
N VAL A 101 -2.78 3.34 3.54
CA VAL A 101 -2.18 3.83 4.80
C VAL A 101 -2.10 2.70 5.83
N LEU A 102 -3.16 1.90 5.96
CA LEU A 102 -3.16 0.73 6.86
C LEU A 102 -2.08 -0.28 6.46
N ALA A 103 -1.98 -0.62 5.18
CA ALA A 103 -0.94 -1.52 4.68
C ALA A 103 0.47 -0.99 4.96
N GLY A 104 0.70 0.31 4.75
CA GLY A 104 1.98 0.97 5.06
C GLY A 104 2.32 0.93 6.54
N GLU A 105 1.36 1.18 7.44
CA GLU A 105 1.58 1.12 8.89
C GLU A 105 1.85 -0.32 9.37
N LEU A 106 1.14 -1.32 8.83
CA LEU A 106 1.40 -2.72 9.16
C LEU A 106 2.83 -3.13 8.74
N LEU A 107 3.26 -2.73 7.55
CA LEU A 107 4.63 -2.99 7.09
C LEU A 107 5.68 -2.26 7.93
N LYS A 108 5.42 -1.02 8.32
CA LYS A 108 6.29 -0.26 9.21
C LYS A 108 6.48 -0.98 10.56
N ARG A 109 5.40 -1.47 11.18
CA ARG A 109 5.48 -2.25 12.42
C ARG A 109 6.15 -3.60 12.24
N SER A 110 6.02 -4.19 11.04
CA SER A 110 6.73 -5.42 10.69
C SER A 110 8.25 -5.22 10.64
N GLU A 111 8.72 -4.06 10.18
CA GLU A 111 10.14 -3.73 10.15
C GLU A 111 10.75 -3.79 11.55
N ASP A 112 10.11 -3.14 12.54
CA ASP A 112 10.52 -3.15 13.94
C ASP A 112 10.63 -4.59 14.51
N LEU A 113 9.71 -5.47 14.14
CA LEU A 113 9.70 -6.88 14.56
C LEU A 113 10.81 -7.71 13.88
N ILE A 114 11.05 -7.46 12.59
CA ILE A 114 12.13 -8.10 11.84
C ILE A 114 13.51 -7.72 12.40
N GLU A 115 13.67 -6.46 12.82
CA GLU A 115 14.88 -6.00 13.50
C GLU A 115 15.12 -6.73 14.82
N GLN A 116 14.05 -7.03 15.56
CA GLN A 116 14.05 -7.84 16.77
C GLN A 116 14.22 -9.35 16.48
N ASN A 117 14.50 -9.74 15.24
CA ASN A 117 14.67 -11.11 14.76
C ASN A 117 13.40 -11.97 14.84
N VAL A 118 12.22 -11.39 14.84
CA VAL A 118 10.98 -12.13 14.63
C VAL A 118 10.91 -12.57 13.16
N HIS A 119 10.65 -13.85 12.93
CA HIS A 119 10.64 -14.37 11.57
C HIS A 119 9.41 -13.85 10.80
N PRO A 120 9.56 -13.42 9.54
CA PRO A 120 8.44 -12.85 8.75
C PRO A 120 7.20 -13.74 8.66
N THR A 121 7.34 -15.06 8.64
CA THR A 121 6.19 -15.97 8.64
C THR A 121 5.35 -15.88 9.91
N ILE A 122 5.97 -15.62 11.08
CA ILE A 122 5.25 -15.41 12.34
C ILE A 122 4.47 -14.10 12.28
N ILE A 123 5.05 -13.05 11.69
CA ILE A 123 4.37 -11.77 11.50
C ILE A 123 3.16 -11.93 10.57
N CYS A 124 3.32 -12.65 9.46
CA CYS A 124 2.23 -12.95 8.54
C CYS A 124 1.11 -13.76 9.21
N GLU A 125 1.46 -14.73 10.04
CA GLU A 125 0.49 -15.50 10.82
C GLU A 125 -0.28 -14.60 11.79
N GLY A 126 0.43 -13.71 12.49
CA GLY A 126 -0.19 -12.70 13.36
C GLY A 126 -1.18 -11.82 12.61
N PHE A 127 -0.85 -11.36 11.40
CA PHE A 127 -1.77 -10.58 10.57
C PHE A 127 -3.01 -11.37 10.17
N ARG A 128 -2.87 -12.66 9.84
CA ARG A 128 -4.01 -13.51 9.51
C ARG A 128 -4.97 -13.67 10.69
N ILE A 129 -4.46 -13.98 11.87
CA ILE A 129 -5.26 -14.10 13.10
C ILE A 129 -5.94 -12.76 13.42
N ALA A 130 -5.21 -11.64 13.29
CA ALA A 130 -5.78 -10.33 13.53
C ALA A 130 -6.89 -9.98 12.53
N ALA A 131 -6.73 -10.32 11.26
CA ALA A 131 -7.74 -10.08 10.23
C ALA A 131 -9.03 -10.87 10.51
N GLU A 132 -8.93 -12.16 10.87
CA GLU A 132 -10.07 -12.99 11.27
C GLU A 132 -10.82 -12.36 12.46
N ARG A 133 -10.07 -11.93 13.47
CA ARG A 133 -10.66 -11.26 14.65
C ARG A 133 -11.31 -9.92 14.32
N CYS A 134 -10.71 -9.13 13.42
CA CYS A 134 -11.30 -7.88 12.98
C CYS A 134 -12.64 -8.11 12.24
N LEU A 135 -12.72 -9.13 11.39
CA LEU A 135 -13.97 -9.47 10.70
C LEU A 135 -15.07 -9.85 11.69
N GLU A 136 -14.78 -10.72 12.69
CA GLU A 136 -15.73 -11.06 13.74
C GLU A 136 -16.23 -9.81 14.52
N LEU A 137 -15.33 -8.89 14.83
CA LEU A 137 -15.68 -7.65 15.52
C LEU A 137 -16.55 -6.74 14.65
N LEU A 138 -16.25 -6.63 13.36
CA LEU A 138 -17.06 -5.86 12.42
C LEU A 138 -18.47 -6.43 12.31
N ASP A 139 -18.62 -7.74 12.18
CA ASP A 139 -19.91 -8.41 12.11
C ASP A 139 -20.74 -8.16 13.38
N ASN A 140 -20.10 -8.24 14.56
CA ASN A 140 -20.75 -8.03 15.84
C ASN A 140 -21.16 -6.57 16.10
N HIS A 141 -20.49 -5.61 15.47
CA HIS A 141 -20.76 -4.17 15.64
C HIS A 141 -21.56 -3.57 14.49
N SER A 142 -21.72 -4.30 13.38
CA SER A 142 -22.53 -3.86 12.25
C SER A 142 -24.01 -3.77 12.64
N ILE A 143 -24.67 -2.74 12.11
CA ILE A 143 -26.11 -2.55 12.31
C ILE A 143 -26.81 -2.58 10.94
N PRO A 144 -28.05 -3.12 10.86
CA PRO A 144 -28.82 -3.10 9.63
C PRO A 144 -29.08 -1.66 9.18
N VAL A 145 -28.83 -1.35 7.90
CA VAL A 145 -29.11 -0.04 7.31
C VAL A 145 -30.60 0.08 7.00
N ASN A 146 -31.19 1.18 7.42
CA ASN A 146 -32.52 1.61 6.97
C ASN A 146 -32.42 2.73 5.93
N PRO A 147 -33.50 3.04 5.18
CA PRO A 147 -33.47 4.10 4.14
C PRO A 147 -33.05 5.48 4.65
N GLU A 148 -33.36 5.84 5.88
CA GLU A 148 -33.02 7.14 6.48
C GLU A 148 -31.51 7.24 6.72
N MET A 149 -30.86 6.13 7.09
CA MET A 149 -29.41 6.09 7.32
C MET A 149 -28.60 6.20 6.02
N LEU A 150 -29.16 5.84 4.87
CA LEU A 150 -28.44 5.92 3.59
C LEU A 150 -27.97 7.33 3.27
N HIS A 151 -28.76 8.34 3.62
CA HIS A 151 -28.36 9.74 3.42
C HIS A 151 -27.14 10.12 4.27
N GLU A 152 -27.10 9.70 5.52
CA GLU A 152 -25.98 10.00 6.42
C GLU A 152 -24.72 9.22 6.03
N VAL A 153 -24.87 7.96 5.56
CA VAL A 153 -23.76 7.17 5.02
C VAL A 153 -23.16 7.84 3.79
N ALA A 154 -24.02 8.27 2.84
CA ALA A 154 -23.55 8.97 1.64
C ALA A 154 -22.84 10.29 1.98
N LYS A 155 -23.40 11.05 2.93
CA LYS A 155 -22.80 12.30 3.42
C LYS A 155 -21.41 12.06 4.05
N THR A 156 -21.27 11.00 4.84
CA THR A 156 -19.99 10.62 5.44
C THR A 156 -18.96 10.27 4.37
N ALA A 157 -19.34 9.47 3.37
CA ALA A 157 -18.46 9.10 2.27
C ALA A 157 -17.99 10.31 1.44
N LEU A 158 -18.82 11.33 1.31
CA LEU A 158 -18.49 12.57 0.57
C LEU A 158 -17.61 13.56 1.36
N THR A 159 -17.45 13.36 2.65
CA THR A 159 -16.67 14.28 3.53
C THR A 159 -15.31 13.73 3.93
N GLY A 160 -14.96 12.51 3.45
CA GLY A 160 -13.73 11.77 3.78
C GLY A 160 -12.54 12.11 2.95
#